data_e8538e0f4f17d2404f962f29ab4cdfcc
#
_entry.id   e8538e0f4f17d2404f962f29ab4cdfcc
#
_cell.length_a   1.000
_cell.length_b   1.000
_cell.length_c   1.000
_cell.angle_alpha   90.00
_cell.angle_beta   90.00
_cell.angle_gamma   90.00
#
_symmetry.space_group_name_H-M   'P 1'
#
loop_
_entity.id
_entity.type
_entity.pdbx_description
1 polymer ?
#
loop_
_entity_poly.entity_id
_entity_poly.type
_entity_poly.pdbx_seq_one_letter_code
_entity_poly.pdbx_strand_id
1 'polypeptide(L)'
;MAAKRVLLLCGDYMEDYEAMVPFQSLQAYGVTVDAVCPGKKAGDACPTAVHKPIGHQTYAESKGHNFALNASFDEIDAAGYDGLVIPGGRAPEYLAMDEKVLALVRKFSDAKKPIASVCHGQLILAAAGVVRDRTCTAYPAVRPVXVAAGAKWVEADTMKKCVVDGNLVTAAAYDGHPEFISLFVKALGGSVAGA
;
A
#
# COMPACT_ATOMS: atom_id res chain seq x y z
N MET A 1 -19.73 6.83 -8.47
CA MET A 1 -18.52 7.58 -8.05
C MET A 1 -17.96 8.30 -9.27
N ALA A 2 -17.58 9.60 -9.15
CA ALA A 2 -16.86 10.28 -10.23
C ALA A 2 -15.59 9.49 -10.56
N ALA A 3 -15.16 9.54 -11.83
CA ALA A 3 -13.98 8.79 -12.26
C ALA A 3 -12.77 9.14 -11.37
N LYS A 4 -12.18 8.12 -10.74
CA LYS A 4 -11.03 8.27 -9.84
C LYS A 4 -9.82 7.59 -10.43
N ARG A 5 -8.65 8.13 -10.11
CA ARG A 5 -7.38 7.59 -10.58
C ARG A 5 -6.45 7.37 -9.39
N VAL A 6 -5.93 6.16 -9.27
CA VAL A 6 -5.13 5.74 -8.12
C VAL A 6 -3.77 5.26 -8.61
N LEU A 7 -2.74 5.60 -7.84
CA LEU A 7 -1.39 5.12 -8.08
C LEU A 7 -1.13 3.90 -7.21
N LEU A 8 -0.63 2.83 -7.81
CA LEU A 8 -0.17 1.63 -7.09
C LEU A 8 1.35 1.63 -7.13
N LEU A 9 1.98 1.75 -5.97
CA LEU A 9 3.45 1.81 -5.87
C LEU A 9 4.00 0.40 -5.77
N CYS A 10 4.64 -0.06 -6.82
CA CYS A 10 5.17 -1.41 -6.94
C CYS A 10 6.68 -1.45 -6.72
N GLY A 11 7.17 -2.61 -6.36
CA GLY A 11 8.60 -2.91 -6.26
C GLY A 11 8.83 -4.40 -6.36
N ASP A 12 10.06 -4.79 -6.66
CA ASP A 12 10.42 -6.20 -6.77
C ASP A 12 10.19 -6.90 -5.43
N TYR A 13 9.59 -8.09 -5.51
CA TYR A 13 9.24 -8.93 -4.35
C TYR A 13 8.25 -8.28 -3.40
N MET A 14 7.39 -7.39 -3.91
CA MET A 14 6.16 -7.02 -3.19
C MET A 14 5.28 -8.26 -3.04
N GLU A 15 4.45 -8.29 -2.02
CA GLU A 15 3.58 -9.45 -1.77
C GLU A 15 2.55 -9.58 -2.89
N ASP A 16 2.38 -10.78 -3.40
CA ASP A 16 1.58 -11.07 -4.59
C ASP A 16 0.12 -10.62 -4.47
N TYR A 17 -0.57 -11.05 -3.39
CA TYR A 17 -1.95 -10.65 -3.15
C TYR A 17 -2.06 -9.13 -2.92
N GLU A 18 -1.08 -8.55 -2.25
CA GLU A 18 -1.15 -7.14 -1.88
C GLU A 18 -0.98 -6.21 -3.09
N ALA A 19 -0.43 -6.74 -4.18
CA ALA A 19 -0.42 -6.04 -5.46
C ALA A 19 -1.66 -6.36 -6.30
N MET A 20 -1.94 -7.66 -6.50
CA MET A 20 -2.97 -8.10 -7.46
C MET A 20 -4.38 -7.76 -6.99
N VAL A 21 -4.69 -7.97 -5.70
CA VAL A 21 -6.06 -7.78 -5.21
C VAL A 21 -6.45 -6.30 -5.26
N PRO A 22 -5.67 -5.36 -4.71
CA PRO A 22 -6.05 -3.94 -4.86
C PRO A 22 -6.11 -3.50 -6.32
N PHE A 23 -5.13 -3.95 -7.14
CA PHE A 23 -5.10 -3.57 -8.55
C PHE A 23 -6.40 -3.94 -9.26
N GLN A 24 -6.86 -5.19 -9.10
CA GLN A 24 -8.05 -5.65 -9.82
C GLN A 24 -9.35 -5.19 -9.17
N SER A 25 -9.42 -5.21 -7.82
CA SER A 25 -10.67 -4.85 -7.16
C SER A 25 -11.01 -3.38 -7.33
N LEU A 26 -10.02 -2.49 -7.32
CA LEU A 26 -10.28 -1.07 -7.53
C LEU A 26 -10.83 -0.82 -8.94
N GLN A 27 -10.31 -1.53 -9.93
CA GLN A 27 -10.84 -1.43 -11.29
C GLN A 27 -12.28 -1.91 -11.37
N ALA A 28 -12.65 -2.92 -10.58
CA ALA A 28 -14.05 -3.38 -10.52
C ALA A 28 -14.98 -2.30 -9.95
N TYR A 29 -14.43 -1.36 -9.16
CA TYR A 29 -15.19 -0.19 -8.67
C TYR A 29 -15.11 1.00 -9.64
N GLY A 30 -14.54 0.82 -10.83
CA GLY A 30 -14.45 1.88 -11.82
C GLY A 30 -13.29 2.85 -11.59
N VAL A 31 -12.31 2.47 -10.78
CA VAL A 31 -11.14 3.30 -10.52
C VAL A 31 -10.05 2.95 -11.55
N THR A 32 -9.43 3.95 -12.15
CA THR A 32 -8.25 3.74 -12.97
C THR A 32 -7.05 3.53 -12.05
N VAL A 33 -6.30 2.46 -12.24
CA VAL A 33 -5.13 2.17 -11.41
C VAL A 33 -3.87 2.16 -12.28
N ASP A 34 -2.95 3.06 -12.00
CA ASP A 34 -1.64 3.10 -12.66
C ASP A 34 -0.61 2.49 -11.71
N ALA A 35 0.01 1.41 -12.16
CA ALA A 35 1.02 0.68 -11.40
C ALA A 35 2.42 1.09 -11.86
N VAL A 36 3.21 1.60 -10.93
CA VAL A 36 4.54 2.15 -11.22
C VAL A 36 5.59 1.59 -10.27
N CYS A 37 6.83 1.55 -10.74
CA CYS A 37 7.98 1.12 -9.92
C CYS A 37 9.18 2.01 -10.25
N PRO A 38 9.87 2.58 -9.23
CA PRO A 38 11.06 3.38 -9.51
C PRO A 38 12.06 2.63 -10.39
N GLY A 39 12.62 3.33 -11.37
CA GLY A 39 13.60 2.75 -12.29
C GLY A 39 13.01 1.88 -13.37
N LYS A 40 11.67 1.76 -13.46
CA LYS A 40 10.99 0.92 -14.44
C LYS A 40 9.94 1.74 -15.19
N LYS A 41 9.55 1.23 -16.35
CA LYS A 41 8.59 1.91 -17.24
C LYS A 41 7.42 0.99 -17.57
N ALA A 42 6.39 1.56 -18.19
CA ALA A 42 5.24 0.80 -18.67
C ALA A 42 5.71 -0.36 -19.55
N GLY A 43 5.16 -1.55 -19.30
CA GLY A 43 5.53 -2.77 -19.99
C GLY A 43 6.59 -3.61 -19.27
N ASP A 44 7.34 -3.01 -18.34
CA ASP A 44 8.24 -3.78 -17.48
C ASP A 44 7.43 -4.56 -16.44
N ALA A 45 8.07 -5.44 -15.69
CA ALA A 45 7.41 -6.22 -14.66
C ALA A 45 8.19 -6.20 -13.34
N CYS A 46 7.47 -6.40 -12.24
CA CYS A 46 8.06 -6.66 -10.93
C CYS A 46 7.76 -8.11 -10.56
N PRO A 47 8.78 -8.93 -10.26
CA PRO A 47 8.51 -10.23 -9.67
C PRO A 47 7.87 -10.05 -8.30
N THR A 48 6.87 -10.86 -7.97
CA THR A 48 6.23 -10.81 -6.66
C THR A 48 6.67 -12.01 -5.82
N ALA A 49 6.34 -11.94 -4.53
CA ALA A 49 6.58 -13.03 -3.58
C ALA A 49 5.28 -13.39 -2.88
N VAL A 50 5.05 -14.69 -2.68
CA VAL A 50 3.90 -15.19 -1.92
C VAL A 50 4.38 -15.49 -0.50
N HIS A 51 3.80 -14.83 0.49
CA HIS A 51 4.14 -15.02 1.90
C HIS A 51 3.15 -15.95 2.56
N LYS A 52 3.64 -16.93 3.29
CA LYS A 52 2.84 -17.97 3.94
C LYS A 52 3.19 -18.05 5.42
N PRO A 53 2.25 -17.70 6.33
CA PRO A 53 2.48 -17.83 7.77
C PRO A 53 2.22 -19.28 8.20
N ILE A 54 3.20 -20.13 8.02
CA ILE A 54 3.05 -21.58 8.21
C ILE A 54 3.52 -22.08 9.58
N GLY A 55 3.26 -21.31 10.63
CA GLY A 55 3.48 -21.79 11.99
C GLY A 55 4.91 -21.66 12.50
N HIS A 56 5.72 -20.86 11.84
CA HIS A 56 7.08 -20.53 12.29
C HIS A 56 7.11 -19.13 12.92
N GLN A 57 8.26 -18.72 13.42
CA GLN A 57 8.40 -17.37 14.01
C GLN A 57 8.18 -16.28 12.97
N THR A 58 8.39 -16.59 11.70
CA THR A 58 8.16 -15.68 10.61
C THR A 58 7.51 -16.42 9.45
N TYR A 59 7.17 -15.70 8.39
CA TYR A 59 6.53 -16.29 7.22
C TYR A 59 7.56 -16.96 6.29
N ALA A 60 7.11 -17.97 5.57
CA ALA A 60 7.88 -18.53 4.46
C ALA A 60 7.57 -17.72 3.18
N GLU A 61 8.50 -17.73 2.25
CA GLU A 61 8.35 -17.00 1.00
C GLU A 61 8.54 -17.95 -0.18
N SER A 62 7.68 -17.82 -1.17
CA SER A 62 7.84 -18.51 -2.45
C SER A 62 7.63 -17.52 -3.59
N LYS A 63 8.14 -17.88 -4.77
CA LYS A 63 8.02 -17.04 -5.96
C LYS A 63 6.55 -16.86 -6.33
N GLY A 64 6.16 -15.64 -6.66
CA GLY A 64 4.82 -15.32 -7.16
C GLY A 64 4.83 -15.08 -8.67
N HIS A 65 4.05 -14.13 -9.12
CA HIS A 65 3.91 -13.76 -10.53
C HIS A 65 4.94 -12.71 -10.95
N ASN A 66 4.94 -12.38 -12.22
CA ASN A 66 5.60 -11.18 -12.75
C ASN A 66 4.49 -10.17 -13.00
N PHE A 67 4.37 -9.19 -12.09
CA PHE A 67 3.30 -8.18 -12.16
C PHE A 67 3.68 -7.14 -13.20
N ALA A 68 2.87 -6.99 -14.25
CA ALA A 68 3.15 -6.06 -15.34
C ALA A 68 2.77 -4.64 -14.93
N LEU A 69 3.69 -3.71 -15.15
CA LEU A 69 3.46 -2.28 -14.91
C LEU A 69 2.76 -1.66 -16.11
N ASN A 70 1.80 -0.77 -15.86
CA ASN A 70 1.08 -0.10 -16.94
C ASN A 70 1.38 1.40 -17.03
N ALA A 71 2.31 1.89 -16.21
CA ALA A 71 2.75 3.29 -16.26
C ALA A 71 4.23 3.36 -15.88
N SER A 72 4.87 4.50 -16.21
CA SER A 72 6.29 4.73 -15.96
C SER A 72 6.47 5.65 -14.75
N PHE A 73 7.26 5.24 -13.77
CA PHE A 73 7.43 6.00 -12.53
C PHE A 73 7.90 7.44 -12.79
N ASP A 74 8.86 7.62 -13.70
CA ASP A 74 9.43 8.94 -13.94
C ASP A 74 8.50 9.86 -14.76
N GLU A 75 7.37 9.34 -15.25
CA GLU A 75 6.42 10.12 -16.07
C GLU A 75 5.16 10.51 -15.30
N ILE A 76 4.98 10.03 -14.06
CA ILE A 76 3.76 10.36 -13.31
C ILE A 76 3.85 11.74 -12.69
N ASP A 77 2.67 12.35 -12.52
CA ASP A 77 2.51 13.56 -11.74
C ASP A 77 1.50 13.26 -10.63
N ALA A 78 1.94 13.31 -9.37
CA ALA A 78 1.10 13.03 -8.22
C ALA A 78 -0.19 13.86 -8.18
N ALA A 79 -0.16 15.05 -8.78
CA ALA A 79 -1.34 15.91 -8.79
C ALA A 79 -2.50 15.30 -9.57
N GLY A 80 -2.20 14.45 -10.55
CA GLY A 80 -3.21 13.79 -11.39
C GLY A 80 -3.87 12.56 -10.76
N TYR A 81 -3.53 12.22 -9.52
CA TYR A 81 -4.07 11.03 -8.86
C TYR A 81 -4.89 11.40 -7.62
N ASP A 82 -5.92 10.63 -7.36
CA ASP A 82 -6.82 10.83 -6.21
C ASP A 82 -6.40 10.06 -4.98
N GLY A 83 -5.54 9.04 -5.12
CA GLY A 83 -5.10 8.23 -4.00
C GLY A 83 -3.88 7.37 -4.35
N LEU A 84 -3.30 6.78 -3.31
CA LEU A 84 -2.07 5.98 -3.41
C LEU A 84 -2.27 4.67 -2.66
N VAL A 85 -1.87 3.55 -3.28
CA VAL A 85 -1.86 2.23 -2.64
C VAL A 85 -0.43 1.73 -2.56
N ILE A 86 -0.06 1.20 -1.40
CA ILE A 86 1.30 0.71 -1.14
C ILE A 86 1.22 -0.75 -0.65
N PRO A 87 1.56 -1.72 -1.50
CA PRO A 87 1.67 -3.12 -1.07
C PRO A 87 2.83 -3.35 -0.10
N GLY A 88 2.82 -4.49 0.55
CA GLY A 88 3.90 -4.91 1.42
C GLY A 88 4.86 -5.90 0.74
N GLY A 89 5.18 -6.97 1.45
CA GLY A 89 6.24 -7.87 1.04
C GLY A 89 7.61 -7.28 1.36
N ARG A 90 8.64 -7.63 0.59
CA ARG A 90 10.00 -7.11 0.83
C ARG A 90 10.30 -5.81 0.07
N ALA A 91 9.52 -5.49 -0.96
CA ALA A 91 9.74 -4.27 -1.74
C ALA A 91 9.84 -3.02 -0.87
N PRO A 92 9.00 -2.83 0.17
CA PRO A 92 9.10 -1.63 1.00
C PRO A 92 10.45 -1.41 1.65
N GLU A 93 11.19 -2.48 1.96
CA GLU A 93 12.54 -2.36 2.53
C GLU A 93 13.46 -1.57 1.60
N TYR A 94 13.36 -1.85 0.30
CA TYR A 94 14.16 -1.18 -0.72
C TYR A 94 13.57 0.20 -1.06
N LEU A 95 12.25 0.26 -1.26
CA LEU A 95 11.57 1.50 -1.66
C LEU A 95 11.71 2.61 -0.62
N ALA A 96 11.80 2.24 0.67
CA ALA A 96 11.95 3.21 1.76
C ALA A 96 13.31 3.92 1.73
N MET A 97 14.26 3.44 0.92
CA MET A 97 15.57 4.09 0.75
C MET A 97 15.58 5.08 -0.42
N ASP A 98 14.52 5.12 -1.22
CA ASP A 98 14.48 5.93 -2.44
C ASP A 98 13.81 7.28 -2.15
N GLU A 99 14.58 8.36 -2.19
CA GLU A 99 14.05 9.70 -1.89
C GLU A 99 12.93 10.12 -2.86
N LYS A 100 12.92 9.65 -4.10
CA LYS A 100 11.82 9.95 -5.03
C LYS A 100 10.52 9.32 -4.54
N VAL A 101 10.60 8.10 -3.98
CA VAL A 101 9.44 7.42 -3.38
C VAL A 101 8.96 8.19 -2.15
N LEU A 102 9.89 8.57 -1.27
CA LEU A 102 9.50 9.29 -0.05
C LEU A 102 8.87 10.64 -0.38
N ALA A 103 9.44 11.34 -1.38
CA ALA A 103 8.86 12.61 -1.83
C ALA A 103 7.45 12.42 -2.42
N LEU A 104 7.25 11.34 -3.18
CA LEU A 104 5.92 11.00 -3.71
C LEU A 104 4.92 10.81 -2.57
N VAL A 105 5.27 10.00 -1.56
CA VAL A 105 4.39 9.75 -0.43
C VAL A 105 4.04 11.04 0.31
N ARG A 106 5.05 11.91 0.53
CA ARG A 106 4.81 13.21 1.17
C ARG A 106 3.82 14.06 0.38
N LYS A 107 3.92 14.07 -0.96
CA LYS A 107 2.98 14.83 -1.81
C LYS A 107 1.53 14.39 -1.60
N PHE A 108 1.28 13.07 -1.52
CA PHE A 108 -0.08 12.57 -1.24
C PHE A 108 -0.52 12.95 0.17
N SER A 109 0.37 12.80 1.15
CA SER A 109 0.05 13.12 2.55
C SER A 109 -0.25 14.61 2.73
N ASP A 110 0.58 15.48 2.17
CA ASP A 110 0.42 16.94 2.30
C ASP A 110 -0.86 17.42 1.60
N ALA A 111 -1.20 16.80 0.48
CA ALA A 111 -2.45 17.10 -0.24
C ALA A 111 -3.67 16.45 0.42
N LYS A 112 -3.47 15.70 1.51
CA LYS A 112 -4.53 14.97 2.24
C LYS A 112 -5.29 14.00 1.36
N LYS A 113 -4.63 13.48 0.33
CA LYS A 113 -5.21 12.47 -0.54
C LYS A 113 -5.19 11.11 0.17
N PRO A 114 -6.19 10.26 -0.05
CA PRO A 114 -6.21 8.94 0.56
C PRO A 114 -4.95 8.13 0.25
N ILE A 115 -4.37 7.54 1.29
CA ILE A 115 -3.24 6.62 1.19
C ILE A 115 -3.67 5.31 1.86
N ALA A 116 -3.58 4.20 1.13
CA ALA A 116 -3.87 2.88 1.66
C ALA A 116 -2.59 2.05 1.62
N SER A 117 -2.16 1.53 2.77
CA SER A 117 -0.91 0.80 2.88
C SER A 117 -1.11 -0.46 3.71
N VAL A 118 -0.53 -1.58 3.27
CA VAL A 118 -0.76 -2.88 3.92
C VAL A 118 0.58 -3.53 4.27
N CYS A 119 0.56 -4.28 5.37
CA CYS A 119 1.63 -5.20 5.77
C CYS A 119 2.94 -4.45 6.05
N HIS A 120 3.97 -4.65 5.22
CA HIS A 120 5.25 -3.94 5.35
C HIS A 120 5.28 -2.60 4.61
N GLY A 121 4.23 -2.26 3.86
CA GLY A 121 4.17 -0.99 3.14
C GLY A 121 4.36 0.21 4.05
N GLN A 122 3.93 0.09 5.31
CA GLN A 122 4.05 1.16 6.29
C GLN A 122 5.50 1.53 6.62
N LEU A 123 6.49 0.70 6.24
CA LEU A 123 7.91 1.08 6.35
C LEU A 123 8.18 2.35 5.53
N ILE A 124 7.56 2.43 4.34
CA ILE A 124 7.73 3.60 3.46
C ILE A 124 7.09 4.83 4.12
N LEU A 125 5.91 4.65 4.73
CA LEU A 125 5.23 5.76 5.43
C LEU A 125 6.07 6.29 6.59
N ALA A 126 6.69 5.36 7.35
CA ALA A 126 7.57 5.74 8.46
C ALA A 126 8.80 6.50 7.97
N ALA A 127 9.44 5.99 6.91
CA ALA A 127 10.62 6.63 6.32
C ALA A 127 10.28 8.01 5.75
N ALA A 128 9.08 8.16 5.17
CA ALA A 128 8.63 9.45 4.65
C ALA A 128 8.27 10.45 5.76
N GLY A 129 8.16 9.99 7.01
CA GLY A 129 7.82 10.85 8.15
C GLY A 129 6.34 11.20 8.25
N VAL A 130 5.46 10.46 7.57
CA VAL A 130 4.04 10.82 7.50
C VAL A 130 3.16 10.09 8.51
N VAL A 131 3.77 9.30 9.41
CA VAL A 131 3.01 8.56 10.44
C VAL A 131 3.03 9.22 11.82
N ARG A 132 3.81 10.28 12.00
CA ARG A 132 3.91 10.93 13.31
C ARG A 132 2.53 11.38 13.78
N ASP A 133 2.17 10.98 15.01
CA ASP A 133 0.89 11.25 15.65
C ASP A 133 -0.32 10.64 14.94
N ARG A 134 -0.10 9.81 13.91
CA ARG A 134 -1.18 9.12 13.20
C ARG A 134 -1.45 7.75 13.83
N THR A 135 -2.71 7.39 13.87
CA THR A 135 -3.16 6.09 14.36
C THR A 135 -3.06 5.08 13.20
N CYS A 136 -2.31 4.00 13.37
CA CYS A 136 -2.13 3.05 12.29
C CYS A 136 -1.75 1.65 12.80
N THR A 137 -1.90 0.67 11.93
CA THR A 137 -1.46 -0.70 12.15
C THR A 137 -0.58 -1.13 10.98
N ALA A 138 0.02 -2.30 11.08
CA ALA A 138 0.86 -2.89 10.05
C ALA A 138 1.07 -4.37 10.37
N TYR A 139 1.83 -5.07 9.55
CA TYR A 139 2.30 -6.39 9.94
C TYR A 139 3.06 -6.26 11.27
N PRO A 140 2.84 -7.17 12.23
CA PRO A 140 3.38 -6.98 13.60
C PRO A 140 4.88 -6.68 13.67
N ALA A 141 5.68 -7.25 12.78
CA ALA A 141 7.13 -7.02 12.79
C ALA A 141 7.50 -5.57 12.43
N VAL A 142 6.57 -4.80 11.85
CA VAL A 142 6.80 -3.38 11.52
C VAL A 142 6.57 -2.48 12.74
N ARG A 143 5.95 -2.99 13.80
CA ARG A 143 5.62 -2.21 15.01
C ARG A 143 6.79 -1.38 15.54
N PRO A 144 7.99 -1.97 15.74
CA PRO A 144 9.10 -1.15 16.28
C PRO A 144 9.41 0.06 15.43
N VAL A 145 9.34 -0.06 14.15
CA VAL A 145 9.57 1.06 13.23
C VAL A 145 8.42 2.07 13.29
N UNK A 146 7.16 1.73 13.32
CA UNK A 146 6.19 2.49 13.34
C UNK A 146 6.21 3.27 14.48
N VAL A 147 6.47 2.64 15.69
CA VAL A 147 6.53 3.34 16.98
C VAL A 147 7.68 4.34 17.03
N ALA A 148 8.86 3.94 16.59
CA ALA A 148 10.02 4.83 16.55
C ALA A 148 9.77 6.07 15.69
N ALA A 149 8.94 5.95 14.67
CA ALA A 149 8.58 7.08 13.80
C ALA A 149 7.48 7.98 14.40
N GLY A 150 6.99 7.63 15.60
CA GLY A 150 6.02 8.45 16.32
C GLY A 150 4.56 8.11 16.04
N ALA A 151 4.29 6.96 15.47
CA ALA A 151 2.90 6.54 15.20
C ALA A 151 2.20 6.10 16.50
N LYS A 152 0.89 6.31 16.53
CA LYS A 152 0.01 5.74 17.57
C LYS A 152 -0.37 4.34 17.13
N TRP A 153 0.38 3.37 17.62
CA TRP A 153 0.26 1.98 17.17
C TRP A 153 -1.04 1.34 17.64
N VAL A 154 -1.73 0.66 16.72
CA VAL A 154 -2.88 -0.19 17.05
C VAL A 154 -2.46 -1.64 16.82
N GLU A 155 -2.56 -2.44 17.86
CA GLU A 155 -2.19 -3.84 17.81
C GLU A 155 -3.07 -4.60 16.82
N ALA A 156 -2.46 -5.44 16.00
CA ALA A 156 -3.20 -6.30 15.08
C ALA A 156 -3.61 -7.57 15.83
N ASP A 157 -4.80 -7.51 16.44
CA ASP A 157 -5.36 -8.67 17.14
C ASP A 157 -5.65 -9.83 16.18
N THR A 158 -5.83 -9.52 14.91
CA THR A 158 -5.90 -10.52 13.83
C THR A 158 -5.19 -9.95 12.60
N MET A 159 -4.79 -10.82 11.69
CA MET A 159 -4.18 -10.37 10.42
C MET A 159 -5.18 -9.63 9.52
N LYS A 160 -6.48 -9.66 9.86
CA LYS A 160 -7.50 -8.88 9.14
C LYS A 160 -7.60 -7.43 9.60
N LYS A 161 -6.87 -7.05 10.67
CA LYS A 161 -7.00 -5.71 11.27
C LYS A 161 -6.75 -4.60 10.26
N CYS A 162 -7.72 -3.67 10.20
CA CYS A 162 -7.60 -2.43 9.43
C CYS A 162 -7.81 -1.25 10.36
N VAL A 163 -7.19 -0.13 10.05
CA VAL A 163 -7.28 1.11 10.84
C VAL A 163 -7.39 2.29 9.88
N VAL A 164 -8.29 3.22 10.20
CA VAL A 164 -8.44 4.47 9.44
C VAL A 164 -8.11 5.64 10.36
N ASP A 165 -7.30 6.55 9.88
CA ASP A 165 -7.02 7.82 10.54
C ASP A 165 -7.06 8.90 9.45
N GLY A 166 -8.18 9.63 9.36
CA GLY A 166 -8.34 10.63 8.31
C GLY A 166 -8.19 10.03 6.92
N ASN A 167 -7.20 10.50 6.19
CA ASN A 167 -6.93 10.03 4.83
C ASN A 167 -6.04 8.77 4.78
N LEU A 168 -5.64 8.24 5.92
CA LEU A 168 -4.73 7.09 5.97
C LEU A 168 -5.49 5.82 6.33
N VAL A 169 -5.41 4.82 5.46
CA VAL A 169 -5.98 3.48 5.67
C VAL A 169 -4.81 2.51 5.77
N THR A 170 -4.69 1.80 6.91
CA THR A 170 -3.62 0.82 7.08
C THR A 170 -4.20 -0.54 7.43
N ALA A 171 -3.53 -1.60 6.98
CA ALA A 171 -3.96 -2.97 7.26
C ALA A 171 -2.76 -3.82 7.66
N ALA A 172 -3.04 -4.85 8.49
CA ALA A 172 -1.98 -5.71 9.01
C ALA A 172 -1.44 -6.66 7.95
N ALA A 173 -2.30 -7.24 7.13
CA ALA A 173 -1.90 -8.20 6.11
C ALA A 173 -3.00 -8.34 5.06
N TYR A 174 -2.72 -9.14 4.02
CA TYR A 174 -3.67 -9.37 2.91
C TYR A 174 -5.00 -9.99 3.38
N ASP A 175 -5.02 -10.65 4.53
CA ASP A 175 -6.26 -11.18 5.09
C ASP A 175 -7.31 -10.09 5.33
N GLY A 176 -6.87 -8.85 5.49
CA GLY A 176 -7.74 -7.70 5.69
C GLY A 176 -8.24 -7.04 4.41
N HIS A 177 -7.87 -7.54 3.24
CA HIS A 177 -8.18 -6.88 1.96
C HIS A 177 -9.66 -6.53 1.76
N PRO A 178 -10.63 -7.38 2.14
CA PRO A 178 -12.03 -6.98 1.92
C PRO A 178 -12.38 -5.68 2.62
N GLU A 179 -12.00 -5.53 3.88
CA GLU A 179 -12.24 -4.29 4.63
C GLU A 179 -11.33 -3.16 4.13
N PHE A 180 -10.06 -3.45 3.90
CA PHE A 180 -9.06 -2.47 3.43
C PHE A 180 -9.53 -1.80 2.14
N ILE A 181 -9.98 -2.59 1.14
CA ILE A 181 -10.45 -2.06 -0.13
C ILE A 181 -11.73 -1.22 0.08
N SER A 182 -12.67 -1.74 0.88
CA SER A 182 -13.90 -1.03 1.19
C SER A 182 -13.61 0.35 1.81
N LEU A 183 -12.71 0.38 2.79
CA LEU A 183 -12.33 1.63 3.46
C LEU A 183 -11.66 2.61 2.51
N PHE A 184 -10.79 2.09 1.63
CA PHE A 184 -10.10 2.95 0.67
C PHE A 184 -11.08 3.53 -0.36
N VAL A 185 -12.01 2.70 -0.87
CA VAL A 185 -13.03 3.18 -1.81
C VAL A 185 -13.87 4.28 -1.15
N LYS A 186 -14.25 4.10 0.12
CA LYS A 186 -14.96 5.15 0.87
C LYS A 186 -14.12 6.42 1.00
N ALA A 187 -12.83 6.28 1.29
CA ALA A 187 -11.93 7.43 1.41
C ALA A 187 -11.80 8.19 0.08
N LEU A 188 -11.91 7.48 -1.05
CA LEU A 188 -11.92 8.10 -2.38
C LEU A 188 -13.25 8.78 -2.72
N GLY A 189 -14.26 8.67 -1.84
CA GLY A 189 -15.58 9.26 -2.06
C GLY A 189 -16.57 8.31 -2.73
N GLY A 190 -16.24 7.03 -2.77
CA GLY A 190 -17.12 6.01 -3.32
C GLY A 190 -18.04 5.40 -2.27
N SER A 191 -18.89 4.48 -2.70
CA SER A 191 -19.75 3.72 -1.81
C SER A 191 -19.54 2.23 -2.08
N VAL A 192 -19.69 1.44 -1.03
CA VAL A 192 -19.60 -0.02 -1.12
C VAL A 192 -20.92 -0.59 -0.62
N ALA A 193 -21.61 -1.36 -1.47
CA ALA A 193 -22.91 -1.92 -1.14
C ALA A 193 -22.79 -2.87 0.05
N GLY A 194 -23.70 -2.73 1.00
CA GLY A 194 -23.79 -3.62 2.14
C GLY A 194 -22.79 -3.35 3.26
N ALA A 195 -22.09 -2.22 3.22
CA ALA A 195 -21.15 -1.85 4.28
C ALA A 195 -21.72 -0.74 5.16
#